data_78db1fb0b8100cd9d14230f89e8ac21b
#
_entry.id   78db1fb0b8100cd9d14230f89e8ac21b
#
_cell.length_a   1.000
_cell.length_b   1.000
_cell.length_c   1.000
_cell.angle_alpha   90.00
_cell.angle_beta   90.00
_cell.angle_gamma   90.00
#
_symmetry.space_group_name_H-M   'P 1'
#
loop_
_entity.id
_entity.type
_entity.pdbx_description
1 polymer ?
#
loop_
_entity_poly.entity_id
_entity_poly.type
_entity_poly.pdbx_seq_one_letter_code
_entity_poly.pdbx_strand_id
1 'polypeptide(L)'
;MLSRLLASASLLVALPVAAAMPRPVVVELFTSEGCSSCPPADAYLSELSQQRNDILPLAFHVTYWNSLGWKDPFSLDVATQRQAEYGQRFGDGSYTPEMVVDGTTAFVGSDRSSAEAAIQKAKAADSTSAPLSAVRKGNAITVSVGAGPGSA
;
A
#
# COMPACT_ATOMS: atom_id res chain seq x y z
N MET A 1 -14.59 43.91 -58.13
CA MET A 1 -14.21 42.53 -57.81
C MET A 1 -13.76 42.52 -56.37
N LEU A 2 -14.64 42.07 -55.42
CA LEU A 2 -14.32 41.99 -53.98
C LEU A 2 -14.01 40.51 -53.65
N SER A 3 -12.74 40.22 -53.43
CA SER A 3 -12.33 38.88 -52.90
C SER A 3 -12.64 38.79 -51.42
N ARG A 4 -13.56 37.90 -51.04
CA ARG A 4 -13.85 37.57 -49.65
C ARG A 4 -12.85 36.48 -49.19
N LEU A 5 -11.92 36.84 -48.31
CA LEU A 5 -11.07 35.91 -47.57
C LEU A 5 -11.88 35.26 -46.46
N LEU A 6 -12.15 33.98 -46.59
CA LEU A 6 -12.73 33.13 -45.51
C LEU A 6 -11.62 32.72 -44.56
N ALA A 7 -11.60 33.31 -43.38
CA ALA A 7 -10.71 32.87 -42.29
C ALA A 7 -11.32 31.66 -41.58
N SER A 8 -10.75 30.47 -41.81
CA SER A 8 -11.10 29.25 -41.06
C SER A 8 -10.53 29.30 -39.65
N ALA A 9 -11.38 29.50 -38.66
CA ALA A 9 -11.00 29.38 -37.26
C ALA A 9 -10.96 27.89 -36.84
N SER A 10 -9.76 27.34 -36.68
CA SER A 10 -9.57 25.99 -36.11
C SER A 10 -9.82 26.03 -34.61
N LEU A 11 -10.91 25.41 -34.18
CA LEU A 11 -11.25 25.23 -32.76
C LEU A 11 -10.37 24.10 -32.17
N LEU A 12 -9.32 24.45 -31.39
CA LEU A 12 -8.55 23.50 -30.64
C LEU A 12 -9.37 23.02 -29.44
N VAL A 13 -9.90 21.81 -29.51
CA VAL A 13 -10.54 21.15 -28.37
C VAL A 13 -9.44 20.60 -27.46
N ALA A 14 -9.19 21.28 -26.34
CA ALA A 14 -8.33 20.75 -25.27
C ALA A 14 -9.05 19.59 -24.57
N LEU A 15 -8.57 18.37 -24.78
CA LEU A 15 -9.03 17.22 -24.01
C LEU A 15 -8.50 17.34 -22.56
N PRO A 16 -9.35 17.13 -21.54
CA PRO A 16 -8.88 17.14 -20.17
C PRO A 16 -7.88 15.98 -19.99
N VAL A 17 -6.63 16.30 -19.65
CA VAL A 17 -5.67 15.33 -19.15
C VAL A 17 -6.18 14.90 -17.77
N ALA A 18 -6.73 13.70 -17.69
CA ALA A 18 -7.05 13.10 -16.40
C ALA A 18 -5.74 13.01 -15.58
N ALA A 19 -5.62 13.83 -14.55
CA ALA A 19 -4.51 13.73 -13.62
C ALA A 19 -4.54 12.31 -13.01
N ALA A 20 -3.46 11.55 -13.20
CA ALA A 20 -3.33 10.25 -12.56
C ALA A 20 -3.45 10.44 -11.04
N MET A 21 -4.39 9.75 -10.40
CA MET A 21 -4.51 9.77 -8.94
C MET A 21 -3.21 9.19 -8.37
N PRO A 22 -2.55 9.88 -7.43
CA PRO A 22 -1.36 9.32 -6.80
C PRO A 22 -1.73 7.99 -6.13
N ARG A 23 -0.91 6.95 -6.30
CA ARG A 23 -1.14 5.68 -5.64
C ARG A 23 -1.09 5.86 -4.11
N PRO A 24 -1.91 5.14 -3.34
CA PRO A 24 -1.80 5.16 -1.90
C PRO A 24 -0.47 4.50 -1.46
N VAL A 25 0.12 4.99 -0.38
CA VAL A 25 1.23 4.32 0.30
C VAL A 25 0.70 3.11 1.03
N VAL A 26 1.29 1.94 0.82
CA VAL A 26 0.91 0.70 1.51
C VAL A 26 1.56 0.67 2.89
N VAL A 27 0.74 0.49 3.94
CA VAL A 27 1.19 0.37 5.33
C VAL A 27 0.73 -0.98 5.87
N GLU A 28 1.66 -1.90 6.04
CA GLU A 28 1.41 -3.26 6.54
C GLU A 28 1.77 -3.35 8.01
N LEU A 29 0.89 -3.88 8.84
CA LEU A 29 1.16 -4.15 10.25
C LEU A 29 1.06 -5.65 10.51
N PHE A 30 2.16 -6.26 10.93
CA PHE A 30 2.19 -7.63 11.43
C PHE A 30 1.93 -7.61 12.94
N THR A 31 0.83 -8.26 13.34
CA THR A 31 0.24 -8.19 14.67
C THR A 31 -0.34 -9.54 15.11
N SER A 32 -0.86 -9.64 16.31
CA SER A 32 -1.66 -10.77 16.80
C SER A 32 -2.45 -10.36 18.03
N GLU A 33 -3.65 -10.91 18.20
CA GLU A 33 -4.45 -10.80 19.44
C GLU A 33 -3.71 -11.38 20.66
N GLY A 34 -2.76 -12.31 20.46
CA GLY A 34 -1.92 -12.90 21.51
C GLY A 34 -0.70 -12.06 21.88
N CYS A 35 -0.44 -10.98 21.18
CA CYS A 35 0.75 -10.14 21.36
C CYS A 35 0.47 -8.98 22.34
N SER A 36 1.09 -9.00 23.53
CA SER A 36 0.85 -7.98 24.57
C SER A 36 1.34 -6.57 24.23
N SER A 37 2.30 -6.43 23.33
CA SER A 37 2.85 -5.13 22.88
C SER A 37 2.19 -4.59 21.60
N CYS A 38 1.26 -5.34 20.98
CA CYS A 38 0.64 -4.97 19.73
C CYS A 38 -0.48 -3.91 19.83
N PRO A 39 -1.29 -3.83 20.90
CA PRO A 39 -2.45 -2.94 20.94
C PRO A 39 -2.19 -1.47 20.60
N PRO A 40 -1.06 -0.84 21.00
CA PRO A 40 -0.79 0.54 20.57
C PRO A 40 -0.57 0.69 19.06
N ALA A 41 0.01 -0.33 18.40
CA ALA A 41 0.21 -0.33 16.96
C ALA A 41 -1.10 -0.58 16.20
N ASP A 42 -1.95 -1.49 16.71
CA ASP A 42 -3.28 -1.76 16.15
C ASP A 42 -4.17 -0.52 16.22
N ALA A 43 -4.16 0.18 17.36
CA ALA A 43 -4.88 1.44 17.52
C ALA A 43 -4.37 2.51 16.53
N TYR A 44 -3.06 2.59 16.33
CA TYR A 44 -2.48 3.54 15.38
C TYR A 44 -2.84 3.19 13.93
N LEU A 45 -2.79 1.94 13.52
CA LEU A 45 -3.22 1.52 12.18
C LEU A 45 -4.70 1.83 11.95
N SER A 46 -5.55 1.62 12.96
CA SER A 46 -6.98 1.98 12.93
C SER A 46 -7.17 3.49 12.75
N GLU A 47 -6.41 4.31 13.48
CA GLU A 47 -6.41 5.77 13.34
C GLU A 47 -6.02 6.18 11.91
N LEU A 48 -4.94 5.62 11.35
CA LEU A 48 -4.51 5.87 9.98
C LEU A 48 -5.62 5.52 8.98
N SER A 49 -6.31 4.40 9.17
CA SER A 49 -7.39 3.96 8.28
C SER A 49 -8.61 4.89 8.27
N GLN A 50 -8.87 5.57 9.39
CA GLN A 50 -10.02 6.46 9.54
C GLN A 50 -9.71 7.90 9.10
N GLN A 51 -8.48 8.33 9.23
CA GLN A 51 -8.10 9.74 9.06
C GLN A 51 -7.38 10.02 7.74
N ARG A 52 -6.92 8.97 7.02
CA ARG A 52 -6.07 9.12 5.85
C ARG A 52 -6.64 8.38 4.64
N ASN A 53 -6.72 9.07 3.52
CA ASN A 53 -7.13 8.50 2.23
C ASN A 53 -5.95 8.32 1.25
N ASP A 54 -4.77 8.72 1.66
CA ASP A 54 -3.52 8.65 0.88
C ASP A 54 -2.67 7.42 1.22
N ILE A 55 -3.17 6.54 2.09
CA ILE A 55 -2.55 5.27 2.44
C ILE A 55 -3.52 4.10 2.27
N LEU A 56 -2.98 2.90 2.10
CA LEU A 56 -3.67 1.62 2.15
C LEU A 56 -3.19 0.85 3.39
N PRO A 57 -3.89 0.93 4.54
CA PRO A 57 -3.52 0.22 5.74
C PRO A 57 -3.98 -1.23 5.68
N LEU A 58 -3.10 -2.17 6.00
CA LEU A 58 -3.34 -3.61 5.99
C LEU A 58 -2.84 -4.23 7.29
N ALA A 59 -3.70 -5.00 7.99
CA ALA A 59 -3.33 -5.79 9.15
C ALA A 59 -3.11 -7.26 8.76
N PHE A 60 -1.99 -7.83 9.18
CA PHE A 60 -1.61 -9.22 8.97
C PHE A 60 -1.40 -9.89 10.32
N HIS A 61 -2.36 -10.75 10.74
CA HIS A 61 -2.24 -11.49 11.98
C HIS A 61 -1.38 -12.73 11.78
N VAL A 62 -0.29 -12.83 12.56
CA VAL A 62 0.67 -13.93 12.50
C VAL A 62 0.29 -15.10 13.41
N THR A 63 0.72 -16.31 13.06
CA THR A 63 0.27 -17.53 13.75
C THR A 63 1.17 -17.98 14.91
N TYR A 64 2.40 -17.47 15.03
CA TYR A 64 3.35 -18.00 16.02
C TYR A 64 2.98 -17.69 17.48
N TRP A 65 2.12 -16.71 17.75
CA TRP A 65 1.55 -16.45 19.06
C TRP A 65 0.50 -17.48 19.48
N ASN A 66 -0.09 -18.23 18.56
CA ASN A 66 -1.13 -19.22 18.84
C ASN A 66 -0.63 -20.35 19.77
N SER A 67 0.68 -20.58 19.86
CA SER A 67 1.29 -21.59 20.73
C SER A 67 1.21 -21.25 22.23
N LEU A 68 0.84 -20.02 22.59
CA LEU A 68 0.77 -19.55 23.98
C LEU A 68 -0.61 -19.76 24.64
N GLY A 69 -1.48 -20.62 24.06
CA GLY A 69 -2.75 -21.02 24.67
C GLY A 69 -3.98 -20.27 24.20
N TRP A 70 -3.82 -19.20 23.43
CA TRP A 70 -4.91 -18.49 22.73
C TRP A 70 -4.68 -18.54 21.22
N LYS A 71 -5.66 -19.04 20.49
CA LYS A 71 -5.62 -19.02 19.02
C LYS A 71 -6.28 -17.76 18.50
N ASP A 72 -5.51 -16.88 17.90
CA ASP A 72 -6.00 -15.69 17.22
C ASP A 72 -6.87 -16.09 16.01
N PRO A 73 -8.18 -15.76 16.00
CA PRO A 73 -9.10 -16.17 14.93
C PRO A 73 -8.79 -15.50 13.58
N PHE A 74 -8.03 -14.43 13.57
CA PHE A 74 -7.64 -13.68 12.37
C PHE A 74 -6.27 -14.10 11.81
N SER A 75 -5.53 -14.94 12.55
CA SER A 75 -4.17 -15.34 12.16
C SER A 75 -4.19 -16.29 10.96
N LEU A 76 -3.25 -16.02 10.02
CA LEU A 76 -3.07 -16.78 8.80
C LEU A 76 -1.61 -17.17 8.62
N ASP A 77 -1.35 -18.41 8.19
CA ASP A 77 0.01 -18.88 7.89
C ASP A 77 0.68 -18.05 6.78
N VAL A 78 -0.10 -17.60 5.80
CA VAL A 78 0.40 -16.72 4.73
C VAL A 78 0.85 -15.35 5.25
N ALA A 79 0.26 -14.84 6.34
CA ALA A 79 0.73 -13.62 6.99
C ALA A 79 2.09 -13.84 7.67
N THR A 80 2.24 -14.96 8.37
CA THR A 80 3.52 -15.36 8.99
C THR A 80 4.61 -15.55 7.95
N GLN A 81 4.29 -16.22 6.82
CA GLN A 81 5.24 -16.41 5.73
C GLN A 81 5.65 -15.07 5.10
N ARG A 82 4.68 -14.17 4.83
CA ARG A 82 4.98 -12.83 4.31
C ARG A 82 5.91 -12.04 5.21
N GLN A 83 5.68 -12.10 6.52
CA GLN A 83 6.56 -11.46 7.49
C GLN A 83 7.97 -12.07 7.46
N ALA A 84 8.09 -13.40 7.39
CA ALA A 84 9.38 -14.07 7.31
C ALA A 84 10.18 -13.66 6.06
N GLU A 85 9.52 -13.43 4.93
CA GLU A 85 10.14 -12.91 3.71
C GLU A 85 10.70 -11.49 3.93
N TYR A 86 9.97 -10.62 4.66
CA TYR A 86 10.47 -9.30 5.05
C TYR A 86 11.65 -9.41 6.02
N GLY A 87 11.56 -10.26 7.05
CA GLY A 87 12.66 -10.48 7.99
C GLY A 87 13.95 -10.95 7.33
N GLN A 88 13.84 -11.80 6.29
CA GLN A 88 15.01 -12.19 5.47
C GLN A 88 15.55 -11.01 4.66
N ARG A 89 14.66 -10.22 4.07
CA ARG A 89 15.04 -9.07 3.22
C ARG A 89 15.70 -7.95 4.01
N PHE A 90 15.19 -7.65 5.21
CA PHE A 90 15.70 -6.57 6.06
C PHE A 90 16.81 -7.02 7.01
N GLY A 91 16.90 -8.35 7.28
CA GLY A 91 17.91 -8.92 8.14
C GLY A 91 17.65 -8.77 9.63
N ASP A 92 16.41 -8.47 10.04
CA ASP A 92 16.00 -8.22 11.43
C ASP A 92 15.09 -9.32 12.01
N GLY A 93 14.78 -10.35 11.22
CA GLY A 93 13.91 -11.46 11.62
C GLY A 93 12.44 -11.07 11.69
N SER A 94 11.65 -11.92 12.39
CA SER A 94 10.21 -11.68 12.56
C SER A 94 9.92 -11.27 14.00
N TYR A 95 9.17 -10.19 14.19
CA TYR A 95 8.74 -9.68 15.50
C TYR A 95 7.36 -9.00 15.40
N THR A 96 6.69 -8.79 16.50
CA THR A 96 5.44 -8.01 16.56
C THR A 96 5.45 -7.03 17.72
N PRO A 97 4.83 -5.86 17.51
CA PRO A 97 4.25 -5.36 16.28
C PRO A 97 5.33 -4.89 15.29
N GLU A 98 5.28 -5.35 14.04
CA GLU A 98 6.14 -4.85 12.98
C GLU A 98 5.32 -4.08 11.95
N MET A 99 5.75 -2.87 11.60
CA MET A 99 5.14 -2.09 10.53
C MET A 99 6.11 -2.02 9.35
N VAL A 100 5.57 -2.27 8.15
CA VAL A 100 6.30 -2.18 6.88
C VAL A 100 5.62 -1.15 5.99
N VAL A 101 6.38 -0.17 5.51
CA VAL A 101 5.88 0.88 4.61
C VAL A 101 6.41 0.63 3.20
N ASP A 102 5.49 0.53 2.23
CA ASP A 102 5.75 0.27 0.80
C ASP A 102 6.72 -0.89 0.53
N GLY A 103 6.76 -1.87 1.42
CA GLY A 103 7.67 -3.00 1.32
C GLY A 103 9.16 -2.64 1.38
N THR A 104 9.52 -1.42 1.80
CA THR A 104 10.91 -0.89 1.75
C THR A 104 11.50 -0.53 3.10
N THR A 105 10.69 -0.30 4.11
CA THR A 105 11.15 0.14 5.43
C THR A 105 10.35 -0.56 6.51
N ALA A 106 11.02 -1.24 7.44
CA ALA A 106 10.43 -1.92 8.60
C ALA A 106 10.86 -1.26 9.91
N PHE A 107 9.98 -1.26 10.91
CA PHE A 107 10.21 -0.74 12.25
C PHE A 107 9.14 -1.22 13.23
N VAL A 108 9.33 -0.98 14.53
CA VAL A 108 8.33 -1.30 15.56
C VAL A 108 7.03 -0.54 15.30
N GLY A 109 5.92 -1.26 15.11
CA GLY A 109 4.65 -0.72 14.63
C GLY A 109 4.02 0.38 15.50
N SER A 110 4.41 0.49 16.77
CA SER A 110 3.96 1.57 17.67
C SER A 110 4.81 2.86 17.57
N ASP A 111 5.91 2.85 16.81
CA ASP A 111 6.74 4.04 16.57
C ASP A 111 6.11 4.94 15.50
N ARG A 112 5.23 5.83 15.94
CA ARG A 112 4.52 6.78 15.08
C ARG A 112 5.46 7.71 14.33
N SER A 113 6.60 8.08 14.92
CA SER A 113 7.54 9.01 14.27
C SER A 113 8.23 8.36 13.07
N SER A 114 8.67 7.11 13.23
CA SER A 114 9.22 6.32 12.14
C SER A 114 8.19 6.05 11.05
N ALA A 115 6.93 5.78 11.43
CA ALA A 115 5.84 5.57 10.49
C ALA A 115 5.58 6.81 9.62
N GLU A 116 5.43 7.99 10.23
CA GLU A 116 5.20 9.22 9.47
C GLU A 116 6.39 9.57 8.56
N ALA A 117 7.62 9.41 9.04
CA ALA A 117 8.81 9.64 8.23
C ALA A 117 8.88 8.69 7.02
N ALA A 118 8.57 7.38 7.23
CA ALA A 118 8.55 6.38 6.16
C ALA A 118 7.43 6.66 5.14
N ILE A 119 6.23 7.04 5.60
CA ILE A 119 5.11 7.40 4.72
C ILE A 119 5.47 8.63 3.88
N GLN A 120 6.04 9.68 4.47
CA GLN A 120 6.46 10.87 3.72
C GLN A 120 7.54 10.54 2.69
N LYS A 121 8.52 9.71 3.06
CA LYS A 121 9.55 9.23 2.12
C LYS A 121 8.94 8.44 0.97
N ALA A 122 8.00 7.54 1.24
CA ALA A 122 7.31 6.75 0.22
C ALA A 122 6.48 7.62 -0.74
N LYS A 123 5.83 8.66 -0.24
CA LYS A 123 5.09 9.65 -1.06
C LYS A 123 6.00 10.48 -1.95
N ALA A 124 7.19 10.82 -1.47
CA ALA A 124 8.17 11.60 -2.23
C ALA A 124 8.95 10.75 -3.25
N ALA A 125 8.93 9.42 -3.10
CA ALA A 125 9.57 8.52 -4.05
C ALA A 125 8.83 8.58 -5.39
N ASP A 126 9.59 8.81 -6.47
CA ASP A 126 9.06 8.78 -7.82
C ASP A 126 8.69 7.33 -8.17
N SER A 127 7.44 6.96 -7.94
CA SER A 127 6.95 5.63 -8.17
C SER A 127 6.39 5.53 -9.57
N THR A 128 7.23 5.20 -10.51
CA THR A 128 6.82 4.68 -11.81
C THR A 128 6.19 3.30 -11.58
N SER A 129 4.90 3.27 -11.35
CA SER A 129 4.15 2.02 -11.18
C SER A 129 3.80 1.42 -12.54
N ALA A 130 3.83 0.08 -12.63
CA ALA A 130 3.27 -0.60 -13.78
C ALA A 130 1.77 -0.28 -13.91
N PRO A 131 1.25 -0.08 -15.11
CA PRO A 131 -0.18 0.10 -15.32
C PRO A 131 -0.96 -1.10 -14.75
N LEU A 132 -1.95 -0.83 -13.94
CA LEU A 132 -2.80 -1.84 -13.32
C LEU A 132 -4.24 -1.63 -13.75
N SER A 133 -4.91 -2.69 -14.17
CA SER A 133 -6.37 -2.69 -14.35
C SER A 133 -7.00 -3.87 -13.63
N ALA A 134 -8.18 -3.65 -13.07
CA ALA A 134 -8.97 -4.71 -12.43
C ALA A 134 -10.40 -4.66 -12.98
N VAL A 135 -10.90 -5.79 -13.46
CA VAL A 135 -12.27 -5.92 -13.98
C VAL A 135 -12.98 -7.02 -13.22
N ARG A 136 -14.12 -6.69 -12.61
CA ARG A 136 -14.99 -7.65 -11.95
C ARG A 136 -16.07 -8.16 -12.92
N LYS A 137 -16.21 -9.49 -13.00
CA LYS A 137 -17.30 -10.14 -13.74
C LYS A 137 -17.91 -11.23 -12.84
N GLY A 138 -19.08 -10.96 -12.29
CA GLY A 138 -19.71 -11.82 -11.29
C GLY A 138 -18.84 -11.96 -10.03
N ASN A 139 -18.44 -13.18 -9.68
CA ASN A 139 -17.57 -13.48 -8.53
C ASN A 139 -16.08 -13.53 -8.88
N ALA A 140 -15.70 -13.29 -10.15
CA ALA A 140 -14.32 -13.27 -10.59
C ALA A 140 -13.81 -11.83 -10.72
N ILE A 141 -12.56 -11.62 -10.30
CA ILE A 141 -11.82 -10.38 -10.54
C ILE A 141 -10.61 -10.74 -11.38
N THR A 142 -10.53 -10.16 -12.58
CA THR A 142 -9.35 -10.27 -13.44
C THR A 142 -8.48 -9.03 -13.22
N VAL A 143 -7.23 -9.25 -12.80
CA VAL A 143 -6.24 -8.20 -12.64
C VAL A 143 -5.22 -8.33 -13.77
N SER A 144 -5.00 -7.25 -14.49
CA SER A 144 -3.99 -7.15 -15.54
C SER A 144 -2.92 -6.15 -15.12
N VAL A 145 -1.67 -6.58 -15.17
CA VAL A 145 -0.50 -5.75 -14.86
C VAL A 145 0.27 -5.54 -16.15
N GLY A 146 0.46 -4.30 -16.54
CA GLY A 146 1.27 -3.94 -17.71
C GLY A 146 2.76 -3.99 -17.41
N ALA A 147 3.60 -3.79 -18.44
CA ALA A 147 5.04 -3.70 -18.27
C ALA A 147 5.42 -2.52 -17.38
N GLY A 148 6.22 -2.78 -16.35
CA GLY A 148 6.81 -1.74 -15.51
C GLY A 148 8.08 -1.16 -16.13
N PRO A 149 8.53 0.01 -15.69
CA PRO A 149 9.82 0.55 -16.08
C PRO A 149 10.93 -0.39 -15.59
N GLY A 150 11.78 -0.87 -16.49
CA GLY A 150 12.90 -1.76 -16.17
C GLY A 150 12.64 -3.26 -16.41
N SER A 151 11.48 -3.66 -16.93
CA SER A 151 11.26 -5.00 -17.46
C SER A 151 11.77 -5.07 -18.91
N ALA A 152 13.07 -5.22 -19.07
CA ALA A 152 13.73 -5.57 -20.33
C ALA A 152 14.46 -6.91 -20.15
#